data_ec6fa738435ef3a03ce8d5cf8b4e921e
#
_entry.id   ec6fa738435ef3a03ce8d5cf8b4e921e
#
_cell.length_a   1.000
_cell.length_b   1.000
_cell.length_c   1.000
_cell.angle_alpha   90.00
_cell.angle_beta   90.00
_cell.angle_gamma   90.00
#
_symmetry.space_group_name_H-M   'P 1'
#
loop_
_entity.id
_entity.type
_entity.pdbx_description
1 polymer ?
#
loop_
_entity_poly.entity_id
_entity_poly.type
_entity_poly.pdbx_seq_one_letter_code
_entity_poly.pdbx_strand_id
1 'polypeptide(L)'
;MKYLKTGLCIFIAFVFIQSLFFKFSGSPETEFIFGTLGDWSGLAWFGKYGAYMVGIVELIASILLFTRLHALGALMAVGTMTGAIFFHLFTPIGVAQPAFNEAGEVVGNDGGTLFVMACLVWLSAAFLLYQTRKGDREEVD
;
A
#
# COMPACT_ATOMS: atom_id res chain seq x y z
N MET A 1 -0.64 -3.62 25.04
CA MET A 1 0.04 -3.32 23.77
C MET A 1 0.11 -4.49 22.81
N LYS A 2 0.15 -5.74 23.32
CA LYS A 2 0.18 -6.94 22.47
C LYS A 2 -1.00 -7.02 21.50
N TYR A 3 -2.21 -6.76 21.97
CA TYR A 3 -3.43 -6.79 21.15
C TYR A 3 -3.46 -5.65 20.12
N LEU A 4 -2.96 -4.48 20.47
CA LEU A 4 -2.84 -3.36 19.54
C LEU A 4 -1.88 -3.69 18.39
N LYS A 5 -0.72 -4.26 18.71
CA LYS A 5 0.26 -4.70 17.72
C LYS A 5 -0.37 -5.71 16.74
N THR A 6 -1.02 -6.73 17.26
CA THR A 6 -1.69 -7.75 16.44
C THR A 6 -2.80 -7.12 15.57
N GLY A 7 -3.62 -6.24 16.16
CA GLY A 7 -4.68 -5.55 15.43
C GLY A 7 -4.15 -4.70 14.28
N LEU A 8 -3.04 -3.99 14.48
CA LEU A 8 -2.42 -3.19 13.42
C LEU A 8 -1.83 -4.07 12.32
N CYS A 9 -1.21 -5.19 12.66
CA CYS A 9 -0.70 -6.15 11.67
C CYS A 9 -1.85 -6.72 10.83
N ILE A 10 -2.97 -7.09 11.45
CA ILE A 10 -4.16 -7.60 10.76
C ILE A 10 -4.73 -6.52 9.84
N PHE A 11 -4.82 -5.27 10.30
CA PHE A 11 -5.31 -4.16 9.50
C PHE A 11 -4.47 -3.93 8.25
N ILE A 12 -3.15 -3.85 8.41
CA ILE A 12 -2.22 -3.66 7.27
C ILE A 12 -2.34 -4.81 6.29
N ALA A 13 -2.29 -6.05 6.78
CA ALA A 13 -2.39 -7.25 5.94
C ALA A 13 -3.73 -7.30 5.21
N PHE A 14 -4.82 -6.96 5.88
CA PHE A 14 -6.15 -6.92 5.26
C PHE A 14 -6.19 -5.92 4.08
N VAL A 15 -5.70 -4.70 4.29
CA VAL A 15 -5.68 -3.67 3.24
C VAL A 15 -4.81 -4.12 2.06
N PHE A 16 -3.62 -4.65 2.33
CA PHE A 16 -2.71 -5.10 1.28
C PHE A 16 -3.29 -6.30 0.50
N ILE A 17 -3.76 -7.31 1.19
CA ILE A 17 -4.29 -8.53 0.54
C ILE A 17 -5.55 -8.21 -0.26
N GLN A 18 -6.44 -7.38 0.28
CA GLN A 18 -7.61 -6.91 -0.45
C GLN A 18 -7.20 -6.22 -1.76
N SER A 19 -6.19 -5.36 -1.71
CA SER A 19 -5.73 -4.63 -2.89
C SER A 19 -5.11 -5.55 -3.95
N LEU A 20 -4.59 -6.72 -3.56
CA LEU A 20 -4.03 -7.69 -4.50
C LEU A 20 -5.07 -8.22 -5.49
N PHE A 21 -6.32 -8.38 -5.07
CA PHE A 21 -7.39 -8.80 -5.97
C PHE A 21 -7.56 -7.83 -7.14
N PHE A 22 -7.47 -6.53 -6.86
CA PHE A 22 -7.55 -5.50 -7.90
C PHE A 22 -6.28 -5.45 -8.76
N LYS A 23 -5.10 -5.54 -8.13
CA LYS A 23 -3.81 -5.47 -8.84
C LYS A 23 -3.55 -6.66 -9.74
N PHE A 24 -3.87 -7.87 -9.27
CA PHE A 24 -3.58 -9.10 -10.01
C PHE A 24 -4.68 -9.48 -11.01
N SER A 25 -5.89 -8.96 -10.84
CA SER A 25 -6.98 -9.19 -11.80
C SER A 25 -7.02 -8.19 -12.95
N GLY A 26 -6.17 -7.14 -12.91
CA GLY A 26 -6.17 -6.11 -13.95
C GLY A 26 -7.45 -5.27 -13.95
N SER A 27 -7.94 -4.87 -12.75
CA SER A 27 -9.14 -4.04 -12.63
C SER A 27 -8.98 -2.70 -13.37
N PRO A 28 -10.07 -2.05 -13.83
CA PRO A 28 -9.98 -0.74 -14.47
C PRO A 28 -9.31 0.31 -13.59
N GLU A 29 -9.52 0.27 -12.28
CA GLU A 29 -8.88 1.16 -11.31
C GLU A 29 -7.36 0.98 -11.32
N THR A 30 -6.89 -0.25 -11.32
CA THR A 30 -5.46 -0.59 -11.36
C THR A 30 -4.85 -0.16 -12.69
N GLU A 31 -5.50 -0.43 -13.80
CA GLU A 31 -5.04 -0.02 -15.13
C GLU A 31 -4.93 1.50 -15.25
N PHE A 32 -5.90 2.23 -14.69
CA PHE A 32 -5.87 3.69 -14.66
C PHE A 32 -4.67 4.21 -13.87
N ILE A 33 -4.46 3.71 -12.64
CA ILE A 33 -3.41 4.18 -11.75
C ILE A 33 -2.03 3.92 -12.36
N PHE A 34 -1.74 2.68 -12.71
CA PHE A 34 -0.41 2.31 -13.21
C PHE A 34 -0.16 2.78 -14.64
N GLY A 35 -1.19 2.82 -15.47
CA GLY A 35 -1.11 3.41 -16.81
C GLY A 35 -0.75 4.90 -16.73
N THR A 36 -1.43 5.65 -15.88
CA THR A 36 -1.14 7.07 -15.65
C THR A 36 0.28 7.29 -15.12
N LEU A 37 0.71 6.46 -14.16
CA LEU A 37 2.07 6.55 -13.61
C LEU A 37 3.15 6.17 -14.64
N GLY A 38 2.87 5.18 -15.48
CA GLY A 38 3.75 4.80 -16.58
C GLY A 38 3.93 5.94 -17.57
N ASP A 39 2.85 6.57 -17.97
CA ASP A 39 2.88 7.72 -18.89
C ASP A 39 3.58 8.92 -18.27
N TRP A 40 3.27 9.24 -17.02
CA TRP A 40 3.86 10.37 -16.30
C TRP A 40 5.38 10.20 -16.11
N SER A 41 5.82 9.00 -15.75
CA SER A 41 7.24 8.71 -15.49
C SER A 41 8.04 8.45 -16.75
N GLY A 42 7.39 8.17 -17.88
CA GLY A 42 8.03 7.70 -19.10
C GLY A 42 8.52 6.26 -19.04
N LEU A 43 8.12 5.50 -18.00
CA LEU A 43 8.51 4.12 -17.78
C LEU A 43 7.37 3.18 -18.19
N ALA A 44 7.32 2.81 -19.46
CA ALA A 44 6.28 1.93 -19.98
C ALA A 44 6.20 0.58 -19.25
N TRP A 45 7.35 0.03 -18.84
CA TRP A 45 7.43 -1.22 -18.07
C TRP A 45 6.74 -1.07 -16.70
N PHE A 46 6.84 0.09 -16.07
CA PHE A 46 6.17 0.35 -14.79
C PHE A 46 4.65 0.40 -14.98
N GLY A 47 4.17 1.02 -16.05
CA GLY A 47 2.75 1.01 -16.39
C GLY A 47 2.21 -0.40 -16.61
N LYS A 48 3.00 -1.28 -17.23
CA LYS A 48 2.60 -2.65 -17.56
C LYS A 48 2.74 -3.64 -16.39
N TYR A 49 3.82 -3.54 -15.61
CA TYR A 49 4.16 -4.54 -14.58
C TYR A 49 4.13 -3.98 -13.16
N GLY A 50 4.01 -2.67 -12.99
CA GLY A 50 4.09 -2.01 -11.67
C GLY A 50 3.09 -2.55 -10.65
N ALA A 51 1.87 -2.83 -11.08
CA ALA A 51 0.84 -3.40 -10.21
C ALA A 51 1.27 -4.76 -9.63
N TYR A 52 1.85 -5.62 -10.46
CA TYR A 52 2.35 -6.92 -10.02
C TYR A 52 3.54 -6.77 -9.08
N MET A 53 4.48 -5.86 -9.39
CA MET A 53 5.66 -5.61 -8.56
C MET A 53 5.27 -5.07 -7.18
N VAL A 54 4.42 -4.08 -7.14
CA VAL A 54 3.92 -3.49 -5.88
C VAL A 54 3.10 -4.52 -5.10
N GLY A 55 2.24 -5.27 -5.78
CA GLY A 55 1.44 -6.32 -5.17
C GLY A 55 2.28 -7.43 -4.53
N ILE A 56 3.36 -7.85 -5.17
CA ILE A 56 4.28 -8.83 -4.61
C ILE A 56 4.96 -8.29 -3.35
N VAL A 57 5.41 -7.04 -3.36
CA VAL A 57 6.00 -6.39 -2.18
C VAL A 57 4.98 -6.32 -1.03
N GLU A 58 3.74 -5.94 -1.32
CA GLU A 58 2.67 -5.89 -0.31
C GLU A 58 2.36 -7.28 0.26
N LEU A 59 2.36 -8.33 -0.57
CA LEU A 59 2.16 -9.70 -0.12
C LEU A 59 3.29 -10.15 0.80
N ILE A 60 4.53 -9.93 0.41
CA ILE A 60 5.70 -10.27 1.23
C ILE A 60 5.65 -9.50 2.56
N ALA A 61 5.37 -8.20 2.53
CA ALA A 61 5.24 -7.40 3.75
C ALA A 61 4.16 -7.95 4.67
N SER A 62 3.00 -8.33 4.13
CA SER A 62 1.90 -8.91 4.90
C SER A 62 2.29 -10.20 5.61
N ILE A 63 3.01 -11.08 4.93
CA ILE A 63 3.51 -12.33 5.51
C ILE A 63 4.53 -12.03 6.61
N LEU A 64 5.50 -11.16 6.35
CA LEU A 64 6.58 -10.84 7.28
C LEU A 64 6.08 -10.22 8.59
N LEU A 65 4.96 -9.46 8.54
CA LEU A 65 4.36 -8.86 9.74
C LEU A 65 4.02 -9.88 10.82
N PHE A 66 3.77 -11.15 10.45
CA PHE A 66 3.42 -12.23 11.38
C PHE A 66 4.58 -13.19 11.65
N THR A 67 5.80 -12.81 11.28
CA THR A 67 7.01 -13.62 11.45
C THR A 67 8.01 -12.91 12.36
N ARG A 68 9.16 -13.55 12.57
CA ARG A 68 10.31 -12.94 13.27
C ARG A 68 10.88 -11.73 12.53
N LEU A 69 10.62 -11.61 11.24
CA LEU A 69 11.04 -10.49 10.41
C LEU A 69 9.99 -9.36 10.38
N HIS A 70 9.23 -9.23 11.45
CA HIS A 70 8.16 -8.25 11.62
C HIS A 70 8.62 -6.82 11.32
N ALA A 71 9.80 -6.43 11.82
CA ALA A 71 10.35 -5.10 11.56
C ALA A 71 10.60 -4.85 10.08
N LEU A 72 11.08 -5.86 9.34
CA LEU A 72 11.26 -5.76 7.89
C LEU A 72 9.91 -5.63 7.19
N GLY A 73 8.90 -6.38 7.59
CA GLY A 73 7.54 -6.24 7.07
C GLY A 73 6.97 -4.84 7.27
N ALA A 74 7.12 -4.28 8.47
CA ALA A 74 6.69 -2.92 8.79
C ALA A 74 7.46 -1.88 7.95
N LEU A 75 8.76 -2.05 7.78
CA LEU A 75 9.59 -1.17 6.96
C LEU A 75 9.14 -1.21 5.48
N MET A 76 8.89 -2.38 4.94
CA MET A 76 8.37 -2.55 3.58
C MET A 76 7.01 -1.86 3.41
N ALA A 77 6.13 -1.98 4.39
CA ALA A 77 4.82 -1.31 4.39
C ALA A 77 4.97 0.21 4.40
N VAL A 78 5.85 0.77 5.24
CA VAL A 78 6.15 2.21 5.26
C VAL A 78 6.69 2.66 3.91
N GLY A 79 7.63 1.94 3.33
CA GLY A 79 8.23 2.28 2.04
C GLY A 79 7.21 2.27 0.91
N THR A 80 6.39 1.22 0.83
CA THR A 80 5.36 1.09 -0.19
C THR A 80 4.32 2.19 -0.08
N MET A 81 3.85 2.49 1.13
CA MET A 81 2.84 3.53 1.34
C MET A 81 3.43 4.94 1.17
N THR A 82 4.71 5.14 1.47
CA THR A 82 5.40 6.40 1.15
C THR A 82 5.35 6.66 -0.36
N GLY A 83 5.66 5.65 -1.17
CA GLY A 83 5.53 5.73 -2.62
C GLY A 83 4.10 6.01 -3.08
N ALA A 84 3.13 5.32 -2.52
CA ALA A 84 1.72 5.52 -2.84
C ALA A 84 1.26 6.95 -2.51
N ILE A 85 1.57 7.45 -1.33
CA ILE A 85 1.22 8.81 -0.90
C ILE A 85 1.88 9.84 -1.83
N PHE A 86 3.16 9.64 -2.15
CA PHE A 86 3.88 10.50 -3.10
C PHE A 86 3.18 10.56 -4.46
N PHE A 87 2.78 9.41 -5.00
CA PHE A 87 2.10 9.36 -6.28
C PHE A 87 0.75 10.09 -6.25
N HIS A 88 -0.02 9.94 -5.18
CA HIS A 88 -1.28 10.66 -5.03
C HIS A 88 -1.10 12.18 -4.97
N LEU A 89 -0.05 12.66 -4.31
CA LEU A 89 0.15 14.09 -4.08
C LEU A 89 0.87 14.80 -5.23
N PHE A 90 1.77 14.12 -5.93
CA PHE A 90 2.71 14.75 -6.87
C PHE A 90 2.59 14.28 -8.31
N THR A 91 1.62 13.45 -8.63
CA THR A 91 1.41 12.94 -9.99
C THR A 91 -0.04 13.20 -10.46
N PRO A 92 -0.32 12.98 -11.77
CA PRO A 92 -1.67 13.17 -12.30
C PRO A 92 -2.74 12.22 -11.75
N ILE A 93 -2.41 11.17 -11.03
CA ILE A 93 -3.45 10.30 -10.45
C ILE A 93 -4.29 11.03 -9.41
N GLY A 94 -3.69 11.96 -8.66
CA GLY A 94 -4.41 12.77 -7.68
C GLY A 94 -4.87 11.99 -6.45
N VAL A 95 -5.55 12.68 -5.54
CA VAL A 95 -6.04 12.12 -4.28
C VAL A 95 -7.31 11.30 -4.49
N ALA A 96 -8.25 11.78 -5.27
CA ALA A 96 -9.49 11.07 -5.59
C ALA A 96 -9.30 10.24 -6.87
N GLN A 97 -9.62 8.96 -6.82
CA GLN A 97 -9.52 8.05 -7.94
C GLN A 97 -10.88 7.88 -8.63
N PRO A 98 -10.92 7.76 -9.97
CA PRO A 98 -12.17 7.45 -10.64
C PRO A 98 -12.70 6.10 -10.22
N ALA A 99 -14.01 6.00 -10.03
CA ALA A 99 -14.72 4.74 -9.79
C ALA A 99 -15.30 4.23 -11.12
N PHE A 100 -15.16 2.94 -11.38
CA PHE A 100 -15.59 2.30 -12.62
C PHE A 100 -16.73 1.32 -12.35
N ASN A 101 -17.65 1.20 -13.32
CA ASN A 101 -18.67 0.14 -13.31
C ASN A 101 -18.10 -1.14 -13.94
N GLU A 102 -18.93 -2.19 -14.01
CA GLU A 102 -18.54 -3.47 -14.61
C GLU A 102 -18.16 -3.37 -16.10
N ALA A 103 -18.69 -2.36 -16.80
CA ALA A 103 -18.37 -2.08 -18.20
C ALA A 103 -17.07 -1.27 -18.37
N GLY A 104 -16.41 -0.88 -17.29
CA GLY A 104 -15.19 -0.08 -17.32
C GLY A 104 -15.43 1.41 -17.54
N GLU A 105 -16.65 1.88 -17.36
CA GLU A 105 -17.01 3.29 -17.51
C GLU A 105 -16.89 4.03 -16.18
N VAL A 106 -16.42 5.28 -16.23
CA VAL A 106 -16.31 6.13 -15.03
C VAL A 106 -17.70 6.53 -14.56
N VAL A 107 -18.06 6.16 -13.33
CA VAL A 107 -19.37 6.46 -12.73
C VAL A 107 -19.28 7.38 -11.52
N GLY A 108 -18.11 7.87 -11.17
CA GLY A 108 -17.89 8.77 -10.04
C GLY A 108 -16.42 8.74 -9.63
N ASN A 109 -16.18 8.96 -8.33
CA ASN A 109 -14.84 8.83 -7.75
C ASN A 109 -14.93 8.21 -6.36
N ASP A 110 -13.77 7.83 -5.79
CA ASP A 110 -13.68 7.19 -4.49
C ASP A 110 -13.67 8.17 -3.30
N GLY A 111 -13.76 9.48 -3.55
CA GLY A 111 -13.69 10.49 -2.50
C GLY A 111 -12.34 10.56 -1.79
N GLY A 112 -11.28 9.98 -2.34
CA GLY A 112 -9.96 9.92 -1.73
C GLY A 112 -9.77 8.71 -0.82
N THR A 113 -10.61 7.68 -0.92
CA THR A 113 -10.56 6.49 -0.07
C THR A 113 -9.21 5.79 -0.12
N LEU A 114 -8.65 5.55 -1.31
CA LEU A 114 -7.35 4.90 -1.45
C LEU A 114 -6.22 5.71 -0.80
N PHE A 115 -6.25 7.03 -0.97
CA PHE A 115 -5.28 7.93 -0.35
C PHE A 115 -5.37 7.88 1.19
N VAL A 116 -6.59 7.95 1.74
CA VAL A 116 -6.81 7.86 3.19
C VAL A 116 -6.33 6.51 3.72
N MET A 117 -6.65 5.41 3.04
CA MET A 117 -6.18 4.08 3.44
C MET A 117 -4.65 3.98 3.41
N ALA A 118 -4.00 4.56 2.40
CA ALA A 118 -2.54 4.61 2.34
C ALA A 118 -1.95 5.36 3.54
N CYS A 119 -2.55 6.48 3.93
CA CYS A 119 -2.13 7.24 5.12
C CYS A 119 -2.31 6.43 6.41
N LEU A 120 -3.44 5.75 6.58
CA LEU A 120 -3.72 4.93 7.76
C LEU A 120 -2.77 3.74 7.86
N VAL A 121 -2.48 3.08 6.76
CA VAL A 121 -1.52 1.97 6.72
C VAL A 121 -0.11 2.49 7.03
N TRP A 122 0.27 3.64 6.48
CA TRP A 122 1.56 4.27 6.75
C TRP A 122 1.74 4.56 8.24
N LEU A 123 0.74 5.20 8.86
CA LEU A 123 0.77 5.51 10.31
C LEU A 123 0.85 4.23 11.15
N SER A 124 0.08 3.21 10.82
CA SER A 124 0.08 1.93 11.51
C SER A 124 1.46 1.25 11.42
N ALA A 125 2.04 1.19 10.23
CA ALA A 125 3.33 0.57 10.01
C ALA A 125 4.49 1.36 10.66
N ALA A 126 4.44 2.69 10.61
CA ALA A 126 5.42 3.55 11.26
C ALA A 126 5.38 3.37 12.80
N PHE A 127 4.20 3.25 13.37
CA PHE A 127 4.04 2.99 14.80
C PHE A 127 4.60 1.62 15.20
N LEU A 128 4.33 0.58 14.42
CA LEU A 128 4.90 -0.76 14.66
C LEU A 128 6.42 -0.74 14.59
N LEU A 129 6.98 -0.02 13.64
CA LEU A 129 8.42 0.10 13.48
C LEU A 129 9.06 0.85 14.66
N TYR A 130 8.41 1.91 15.13
CA TYR A 130 8.84 2.66 16.32
C TYR A 130 8.84 1.77 17.56
N GLN A 131 7.77 0.99 17.78
CA GLN A 131 7.69 0.08 18.93
C GLN A 131 8.78 -0.98 18.91
N THR A 132 9.08 -1.55 17.75
CA THR A 132 10.15 -2.56 17.61
C THR A 132 11.51 -1.96 17.99
N ARG A 133 11.84 -0.77 17.48
CA ARG A 133 13.09 -0.09 17.81
C ARG A 133 13.21 0.27 19.28
N LYS A 134 12.10 0.64 19.92
CA LYS A 134 12.08 0.94 21.36
C LYS A 134 12.36 -0.33 22.17
N GLY A 135 11.71 -1.45 21.83
CA GLY A 135 11.94 -2.73 22.48
C GLY A 135 13.40 -3.18 22.39
N ASP A 136 13.98 -3.10 21.20
CA ASP A 136 15.41 -3.46 20.98
C ASP A 136 16.38 -2.63 21.83
N ARG A 137 16.07 -1.35 22.05
CA ARG A 137 16.89 -0.49 22.91
C ARG A 137 16.78 -0.86 24.37
N GLU A 138 15.58 -1.18 24.86
CA GLU A 138 15.35 -1.58 26.25
C GLU A 138 16.00 -2.93 26.60
N GLU A 139 16.22 -3.80 25.61
CA GLU A 139 16.92 -5.07 25.81
C GLU A 139 18.45 -4.94 25.87
N VAL A 140 19.00 -3.84 25.33
CA VAL A 140 20.46 -3.58 25.28
C VAL A 140 20.94 -2.79 26.51
N ASP A 141 20.09 -2.03 27.18
CA ASP A 141 20.39 -1.23 28.38
C ASP A 141 20.17 -2.05 29.66
#